data_b114687da362ecaab7a7f69fbfb41bcf
#
_entry.id   b114687da362ecaab7a7f69fbfb41bcf
#
_cell.length_a   1.000
_cell.length_b   1.000
_cell.length_c   1.000
_cell.angle_alpha   90.00
_cell.angle_beta   90.00
_cell.angle_gamma   90.00
#
_symmetry.space_group_name_H-M   'P 1'
#
loop_
_entity.id
_entity.type
_entity.pdbx_description
1 polymer ?
#
loop_
_entity_poly.entity_id
_entity_poly.type
_entity_poly.pdbx_seq_one_letter_code
_entity_poly.pdbx_strand_id
1 'polypeptide(L)'
;MKNTKTILAVDDSPSWIGFHKNYIEEIFLELDDDYKLDTANSAKEGYNLVMQNNDTPYDLIITDMQMENDFAPDYAGEWLIKQIKTFRTYLNTKIIICSGTYNIKQIAENFSVDYIRKSQAVTDINAYKEKVIENLK
;
A
#
# COMPACT_ATOMS: atom_id res chain seq x y z
N MET A 1 21.29 -6.21 14.70
CA MET A 1 20.83 -6.72 13.39
C MET A 1 19.67 -5.86 12.90
N LYS A 2 19.78 -5.31 11.69
CA LYS A 2 18.69 -4.51 11.11
C LYS A 2 17.59 -5.41 10.55
N ASN A 3 16.35 -5.07 10.81
CA ASN A 3 15.21 -5.72 10.17
C ASN A 3 15.03 -5.14 8.76
N THR A 4 14.80 -6.01 7.79
CA THR A 4 14.45 -5.56 6.44
C THR A 4 12.94 -5.65 6.31
N LYS A 5 12.31 -4.51 6.06
CA LYS A 5 10.87 -4.44 5.81
C LYS A 5 10.60 -4.45 4.30
N THR A 6 9.56 -5.16 3.89
CA THR A 6 9.18 -5.23 2.49
C THR A 6 7.82 -4.58 2.28
N ILE A 7 7.74 -3.69 1.30
CA ILE A 7 6.56 -2.87 1.05
C ILE A 7 6.20 -2.95 -0.42
N LEU A 8 4.91 -3.03 -0.70
CA LEU A 8 4.37 -2.93 -2.05
C LEU A 8 3.48 -1.70 -2.13
N ALA A 9 3.72 -0.83 -3.11
CA ALA A 9 2.86 0.32 -3.39
C ALA A 9 2.19 0.13 -4.75
N VAL A 10 0.88 0.21 -4.80
CA VAL A 10 0.07 -0.02 -5.99
C VAL A 10 -0.73 1.24 -6.32
N ASP A 11 -0.41 1.87 -7.44
CA ASP A 11 -1.09 3.07 -7.93
C ASP A 11 -0.77 3.23 -9.41
N ASP A 12 -1.74 3.59 -10.23
CA ASP A 12 -1.51 3.78 -11.66
C ASP A 12 -0.93 5.15 -12.00
N SER A 13 -0.85 6.05 -11.03
CA SER A 13 -0.27 7.38 -11.21
C SER A 13 1.23 7.36 -10.96
N PRO A 14 2.06 7.69 -11.98
CA PRO A 14 3.50 7.80 -11.77
C PRO A 14 3.87 8.81 -10.68
N SER A 15 3.10 9.90 -10.56
CA SER A 15 3.31 10.90 -9.51
C SER A 15 3.12 10.31 -8.13
N TRP A 16 2.11 9.47 -7.93
CA TRP A 16 1.87 8.85 -6.63
C TRP A 16 2.87 7.75 -6.33
N ILE A 17 3.30 6.99 -7.33
CA ILE A 17 4.41 6.04 -7.14
C ILE A 17 5.66 6.79 -6.68
N GLY A 18 5.97 7.92 -7.32
CA GLY A 18 7.09 8.79 -6.91
C GLY A 18 6.94 9.32 -5.48
N PHE A 19 5.73 9.70 -5.11
CA PHE A 19 5.41 10.14 -3.74
C PHE A 19 5.75 9.05 -2.72
N HIS A 20 5.27 7.83 -2.95
CA HIS A 20 5.53 6.70 -2.06
C HIS A 20 7.03 6.41 -1.97
N LYS A 21 7.72 6.35 -3.11
CA LYS A 21 9.17 6.09 -3.13
C LYS A 21 9.92 7.11 -2.30
N ASN A 22 9.62 8.39 -2.50
CA ASN A 22 10.32 9.50 -1.85
C ASN A 22 10.14 9.48 -0.32
N TYR A 23 8.91 9.33 0.14
CA TYR A 23 8.62 9.44 1.58
C TYR A 23 8.89 8.15 2.33
N ILE A 24 8.77 7.00 1.70
CA ILE A 24 9.19 5.72 2.30
C ILE A 24 10.71 5.72 2.49
N GLU A 25 11.47 6.19 1.51
CA GLU A 25 12.92 6.36 1.67
C GLU A 25 13.25 7.26 2.87
N GLU A 26 12.57 8.39 3.00
CA GLU A 26 12.75 9.31 4.12
C GLU A 26 12.48 8.63 5.46
N ILE A 27 11.40 7.86 5.56
CA ILE A 27 11.05 7.13 6.76
C ILE A 27 12.18 6.19 7.18
N PHE A 28 12.72 5.42 6.26
CA PHE A 28 13.74 4.43 6.58
C PHE A 28 15.11 5.04 6.85
N LEU A 29 15.40 6.21 6.28
CA LEU A 29 16.58 6.97 6.66
C LEU A 29 16.48 7.42 8.14
N GLU A 30 15.31 7.86 8.56
CA GLU A 30 15.08 8.28 9.95
C GLU A 30 15.11 7.09 10.92
N LEU A 31 14.56 5.94 10.50
CA LEU A 31 14.52 4.73 11.33
C LEU A 31 15.85 3.99 11.37
N ASP A 32 16.75 4.29 10.44
CA ASP A 32 18.03 3.58 10.25
C ASP A 32 17.84 2.06 10.07
N ASP A 33 16.78 1.68 9.37
CA ASP A 33 16.47 0.29 9.01
C ASP A 33 16.56 0.07 7.51
N ASP A 34 16.74 -1.17 7.11
CA ASP A 34 16.73 -1.54 5.69
C ASP A 34 15.30 -1.78 5.22
N TYR A 35 15.08 -1.53 3.93
CA TYR A 35 13.76 -1.79 3.32
C TYR A 35 13.91 -2.19 1.86
N LYS A 36 12.86 -2.81 1.36
CA LYS A 36 12.68 -3.09 -0.05
C LYS A 36 11.29 -2.62 -0.44
N LEU A 37 11.21 -1.81 -1.49
CA LEU A 37 9.95 -1.30 -2.01
C LEU A 37 9.75 -1.78 -3.43
N ASP A 38 8.67 -2.53 -3.65
CA ASP A 38 8.20 -2.88 -4.99
C ASP A 38 7.00 -2.00 -5.32
N THR A 39 6.82 -1.70 -6.60
CA THR A 39 5.71 -0.89 -7.07
C THR A 39 4.97 -1.59 -8.20
N ALA A 40 3.67 -1.32 -8.31
CA ALA A 40 2.82 -1.84 -9.36
C ALA A 40 1.91 -0.73 -9.86
N ASN A 41 1.60 -0.73 -11.16
CA ASN A 41 0.79 0.31 -11.78
C ASN A 41 -0.64 -0.15 -12.08
N SER A 42 -1.02 -1.32 -11.57
CA SER A 42 -2.38 -1.86 -11.70
C SER A 42 -2.63 -2.88 -10.59
N ALA A 43 -3.89 -3.14 -10.31
CA ALA A 43 -4.25 -4.16 -9.33
C ALA A 43 -3.78 -5.54 -9.78
N LYS A 44 -3.86 -5.85 -11.07
CA LYS A 44 -3.40 -7.12 -11.60
C LYS A 44 -1.89 -7.30 -11.40
N GLU A 45 -1.10 -6.27 -11.70
CA GLU A 45 0.34 -6.31 -11.47
C GLU A 45 0.65 -6.48 -9.98
N GLY A 46 -0.09 -5.75 -9.11
CA GLY A 46 0.02 -5.90 -7.66
C GLY A 46 -0.27 -7.33 -7.21
N TYR A 47 -1.33 -7.92 -7.74
CA TYR A 47 -1.69 -9.31 -7.47
C TYR A 47 -0.57 -10.28 -7.87
N ASN A 48 0.01 -10.08 -9.05
CA ASN A 48 1.11 -10.92 -9.52
C ASN A 48 2.32 -10.84 -8.58
N LEU A 49 2.65 -9.65 -8.10
CA LEU A 49 3.74 -9.47 -7.14
C LEU A 49 3.44 -10.13 -5.79
N VAL A 50 2.18 -10.04 -5.33
CA VAL A 50 1.74 -10.71 -4.10
C VAL A 50 1.92 -12.21 -4.22
N MET A 51 1.54 -12.81 -5.36
CA MET A 51 1.72 -14.23 -5.59
C MET A 51 3.19 -14.64 -5.68
N GLN A 52 4.00 -13.85 -6.37
CA GLN A 52 5.44 -14.12 -6.52
C GLN A 52 6.17 -14.10 -5.18
N ASN A 53 5.67 -13.32 -4.23
CA ASN A 53 6.28 -13.16 -2.91
C ASN A 53 5.55 -13.94 -1.82
N ASN A 54 4.85 -15.01 -2.21
CA ASN A 54 4.06 -15.79 -1.27
C ASN A 54 4.90 -16.45 -0.17
N ASP A 55 6.16 -16.79 -0.46
CA ASP A 55 7.07 -17.39 0.53
C ASP A 55 7.67 -16.34 1.49
N THR A 56 7.74 -15.10 1.04
CA THR A 56 8.26 -13.97 1.84
C THR A 56 7.30 -12.79 1.65
N PRO A 57 6.10 -12.86 2.27
CA PRO A 57 5.05 -11.88 2.02
C PRO A 57 5.46 -10.47 2.45
N TYR A 58 4.90 -9.48 1.76
CA TYR A 58 5.13 -8.07 2.11
C TYR A 58 4.66 -7.78 3.53
N ASP A 59 5.39 -6.94 4.23
CA ASP A 59 4.99 -6.46 5.55
C ASP A 59 3.86 -5.44 5.46
N LEU A 60 3.87 -4.60 4.41
CA LEU A 60 2.89 -3.55 4.19
C LEU A 60 2.56 -3.45 2.71
N ILE A 61 1.27 -3.29 2.41
CA ILE A 61 0.81 -2.99 1.05
C ILE A 61 0.01 -1.70 1.11
N ILE A 62 0.40 -0.73 0.27
CA ILE A 62 -0.31 0.54 0.12
C ILE A 62 -0.96 0.50 -1.26
N THR A 63 -2.27 0.67 -1.33
CA THR A 63 -2.98 0.58 -2.61
C THR A 63 -4.00 1.70 -2.78
N ASP A 64 -4.14 2.18 -4.02
CA ASP A 64 -5.25 3.03 -4.41
C ASP A 64 -6.50 2.17 -4.66
N MET A 65 -7.66 2.82 -4.77
CA MET A 65 -8.93 2.15 -5.05
C MET A 65 -9.27 2.15 -6.54
N GLN A 66 -9.05 3.27 -7.22
CA GLN A 66 -9.36 3.40 -8.64
C GLN A 66 -8.06 3.38 -9.44
N MET A 67 -7.96 2.46 -10.38
CA MET A 67 -6.75 2.31 -11.19
C MET A 67 -7.14 2.10 -12.65
N GLU A 68 -6.89 3.12 -13.47
CA GLU A 68 -7.31 3.16 -14.88
C GLU A 68 -6.67 2.08 -15.74
N ASN A 69 -5.54 1.52 -15.30
CA ASN A 69 -4.87 0.46 -16.03
C ASN A 69 -5.51 -0.91 -15.85
N ASP A 70 -6.57 -1.00 -15.06
CA ASP A 70 -7.25 -2.26 -14.77
C ASP A 70 -8.53 -2.40 -15.58
N PHE A 71 -9.01 -3.65 -15.71
CA PHE A 71 -10.22 -3.97 -16.45
C PHE A 71 -11.48 -3.32 -15.82
N ALA A 72 -11.53 -3.26 -14.50
CA ALA A 72 -12.63 -2.61 -13.77
C ALA A 72 -12.04 -1.54 -12.84
N PRO A 73 -11.67 -0.35 -13.38
CA PRO A 73 -10.89 0.64 -12.63
C PRO A 73 -11.49 1.07 -11.30
N ASP A 74 -12.83 1.20 -11.22
CA ASP A 74 -13.50 1.70 -10.03
C ASP A 74 -13.43 0.72 -8.85
N TYR A 75 -13.19 -0.55 -9.13
CA TYR A 75 -13.18 -1.61 -8.13
C TYR A 75 -11.82 -2.30 -8.01
N ALA A 76 -10.81 -1.79 -8.70
CA ALA A 76 -9.51 -2.44 -8.79
C ALA A 76 -8.86 -2.67 -7.42
N GLY A 77 -8.84 -1.63 -6.58
CA GLY A 77 -8.23 -1.73 -5.25
C GLY A 77 -9.00 -2.66 -4.32
N GLU A 78 -10.33 -2.62 -4.37
CA GLU A 78 -11.15 -3.53 -3.57
C GLU A 78 -10.91 -4.99 -3.98
N TRP A 79 -10.86 -5.24 -5.29
CA TRP A 79 -10.55 -6.57 -5.80
C TRP A 79 -9.20 -7.05 -5.28
N LEU A 80 -8.17 -6.19 -5.35
CA LEU A 80 -6.83 -6.55 -4.89
C LEU A 80 -6.83 -6.91 -3.41
N ILE A 81 -7.48 -6.11 -2.57
CA ILE A 81 -7.55 -6.38 -1.13
C ILE A 81 -8.25 -7.72 -0.88
N LYS A 82 -9.34 -8.00 -1.58
CA LYS A 82 -10.04 -9.28 -1.46
C LYS A 82 -9.12 -10.45 -1.79
N GLN A 83 -8.33 -10.32 -2.86
CA GLN A 83 -7.37 -11.37 -3.24
C GLN A 83 -6.30 -11.56 -2.17
N ILE A 84 -5.71 -10.48 -1.68
CA ILE A 84 -4.68 -10.56 -0.65
C ILE A 84 -5.21 -11.31 0.59
N LYS A 85 -6.43 -11.01 0.99
CA LYS A 85 -7.03 -11.60 2.18
C LYS A 85 -7.38 -13.08 2.04
N THR A 86 -7.35 -13.63 0.83
CA THR A 86 -7.51 -15.07 0.62
C THR A 86 -6.24 -15.87 0.88
N PHE A 87 -5.08 -15.21 0.91
CA PHE A 87 -3.79 -15.90 1.10
C PHE A 87 -3.45 -16.00 2.59
N ARG A 88 -3.28 -17.22 3.10
CA ARG A 88 -2.89 -17.45 4.50
C ARG A 88 -1.54 -16.82 4.84
N THR A 89 -0.62 -16.80 3.90
CA THR A 89 0.71 -16.23 4.08
C THR A 89 0.67 -14.72 4.28
N TYR A 90 -0.41 -14.05 3.87
CA TYR A 90 -0.60 -12.61 4.00
C TYR A 90 -1.48 -12.22 5.20
N LEU A 91 -1.76 -13.17 6.10
CA LEU A 91 -2.62 -12.91 7.25
C LEU A 91 -2.12 -11.75 8.13
N ASN A 92 -0.81 -11.61 8.28
CA ASN A 92 -0.21 -10.59 9.12
C ASN A 92 0.23 -9.34 8.36
N THR A 93 0.04 -9.32 7.04
CA THR A 93 0.38 -8.15 6.22
C THR A 93 -0.58 -7.01 6.52
N LYS A 94 -0.05 -5.82 6.75
CA LYS A 94 -0.87 -4.62 6.95
C LYS A 94 -1.17 -4.01 5.59
N ILE A 95 -2.36 -3.41 5.48
CA ILE A 95 -2.80 -2.75 4.24
C ILE A 95 -3.22 -1.33 4.59
N ILE A 96 -2.76 -0.37 3.79
CA ILE A 96 -3.21 1.02 3.85
C ILE A 96 -3.84 1.34 2.50
N ILE A 97 -5.06 1.85 2.51
CA ILE A 97 -5.68 2.41 1.31
C ILE A 97 -5.26 3.87 1.23
N CYS A 98 -4.63 4.27 0.13
CA CYS A 98 -4.27 5.66 -0.14
C CYS A 98 -5.00 6.09 -1.40
N SER A 99 -6.07 6.86 -1.25
CA SER A 99 -6.98 7.14 -2.36
C SER A 99 -7.69 8.49 -2.21
N GLY A 100 -8.17 9.01 -3.33
CA GLY A 100 -9.03 10.19 -3.38
C GLY A 100 -10.52 9.87 -3.31
N THR A 101 -10.90 8.60 -3.23
CA THR A 101 -12.29 8.15 -3.17
C THR A 101 -13.01 8.70 -1.94
N TYR A 102 -14.20 9.30 -2.13
CA TYR A 102 -14.90 9.95 -1.03
C TYR A 102 -15.32 8.98 0.09
N ASN A 103 -15.63 7.74 -0.25
CA ASN A 103 -16.08 6.72 0.70
C ASN A 103 -14.95 5.83 1.23
N ILE A 104 -13.72 6.33 1.19
CA ILE A 104 -12.52 5.57 1.60
C ILE A 104 -12.64 5.01 3.02
N LYS A 105 -13.20 5.78 3.95
CA LYS A 105 -13.38 5.35 5.34
C LYS A 105 -14.27 4.11 5.44
N GLN A 106 -15.39 4.13 4.71
CA GLN A 106 -16.34 3.01 4.68
C GLN A 106 -15.68 1.76 4.12
N ILE A 107 -14.94 1.91 3.03
CA ILE A 107 -14.23 0.79 2.39
C ILE A 107 -13.19 0.20 3.35
N ALA A 108 -12.41 1.06 3.99
CA ALA A 108 -11.39 0.62 4.95
C ALA A 108 -11.99 -0.14 6.13
N GLU A 109 -13.11 0.35 6.67
CA GLU A 109 -13.83 -0.33 7.74
C GLU A 109 -14.34 -1.69 7.30
N ASN A 110 -14.89 -1.79 6.09
CA ASN A 110 -15.41 -3.04 5.55
C ASN A 110 -14.32 -4.12 5.43
N PHE A 111 -13.09 -3.72 5.14
CA PHE A 111 -11.97 -4.66 5.00
C PHE A 111 -11.11 -4.76 6.26
N SER A 112 -11.41 -3.98 7.29
CA SER A 112 -10.60 -3.91 8.51
C SER A 112 -9.15 -3.55 8.22
N VAL A 113 -8.95 -2.53 7.39
CA VAL A 113 -7.63 -2.02 7.02
C VAL A 113 -7.55 -0.53 7.32
N ASP A 114 -6.34 0.00 7.31
CA ASP A 114 -6.12 1.43 7.53
C ASP A 114 -6.27 2.22 6.23
N TYR A 115 -6.34 3.53 6.32
CA TYR A 115 -6.45 4.38 5.15
C TYR A 115 -5.89 5.77 5.40
N ILE A 116 -5.56 6.44 4.31
CA ILE A 116 -5.26 7.87 4.31
C ILE A 116 -5.78 8.47 3.00
N ARG A 117 -6.40 9.64 3.08
CA ARG A 117 -6.84 10.35 1.89
C ARG A 117 -5.64 10.96 1.18
N LYS A 118 -5.61 10.90 -0.15
CA LYS A 118 -4.53 11.50 -0.94
C LYS A 118 -4.36 12.99 -0.62
N SER A 119 -5.48 13.72 -0.46
CA SER A 119 -5.42 15.14 -0.10
C SER A 119 -4.74 15.37 1.25
N GLN A 120 -4.98 14.51 2.22
CA GLN A 120 -4.33 14.61 3.52
C GLN A 120 -2.85 14.28 3.43
N ALA A 121 -2.50 13.26 2.66
CA ALA A 121 -1.10 12.85 2.51
C ALA A 121 -0.23 13.98 1.95
N VAL A 122 -0.72 14.73 0.96
CA VAL A 122 0.05 15.83 0.36
C VAL A 122 0.07 17.09 1.20
N THR A 123 -0.97 17.35 2.00
CA THR A 123 -1.03 18.55 2.85
C THR A 123 -0.40 18.32 4.22
N ASP A 124 -0.32 17.07 4.66
CA ASP A 124 0.24 16.70 5.95
C ASP A 124 1.11 15.44 5.80
N ILE A 125 2.33 15.66 5.34
CA ILE A 125 3.30 14.57 5.09
C ILE A 125 3.57 13.77 6.37
N ASN A 126 3.58 14.43 7.52
CA ASN A 126 3.80 13.73 8.78
C ASN A 126 2.68 12.73 9.08
N ALA A 127 1.42 13.06 8.75
CA ALA A 127 0.32 12.12 8.90
C ALA A 127 0.53 10.87 8.03
N TYR A 128 1.01 11.05 6.79
CA TYR A 128 1.34 9.93 5.91
C TYR A 128 2.46 9.07 6.53
N LYS A 129 3.55 9.70 6.96
CA LYS A 129 4.68 8.97 7.55
C LYS A 129 4.28 8.21 8.81
N GLU A 130 3.51 8.82 9.70
CA GLU A 130 3.03 8.18 10.92
C GLU A 130 2.16 6.96 10.60
N LYS A 131 1.29 7.08 9.60
CA LYS A 131 0.43 5.98 9.18
C LYS A 131 1.25 4.79 8.69
N VAL A 132 2.28 5.04 7.88
CA VAL A 132 3.18 4.00 7.39
C VAL A 132 3.94 3.35 8.54
N ILE A 133 4.51 4.15 9.43
CA ILE A 133 5.30 3.66 10.57
C ILE A 133 4.43 2.78 11.49
N GLU A 134 3.22 3.22 11.80
CA GLU A 134 2.30 2.46 12.65
C GLU A 134 2.01 1.08 12.06
N ASN A 135 1.88 0.98 10.76
CA ASN A 135 1.56 -0.26 10.07
C ASN A 135 2.80 -1.15 9.82
N LEU A 136 3.99 -0.66 10.13
CA LEU A 136 5.23 -1.43 10.05
C LEU A 136 5.67 -2.01 11.40
N LYS A 137 4.97 -1.66 12.45
CA LYS A 137 5.28 -2.16 13.80
C LYS A 137 4.83 -3.59 14.03
#